data_7278e221f8d014f637a0a24ada89a777
#
_entry.id   7278e221f8d014f637a0a24ada89a777
#
_cell.length_a   1.000
_cell.length_b   1.000
_cell.length_c   1.000
_cell.angle_alpha   90.00
_cell.angle_beta   90.00
_cell.angle_gamma   90.00
#
_symmetry.space_group_name_H-M   'P 1'
#
loop_
_entity.id
_entity.type
_entity.pdbx_description
1 polymer ?
#
loop_
_entity_poly.entity_id
_entity_poly.type
_entity_poly.pdbx_seq_one_letter_code
_entity_poly.pdbx_strand_id
1 'polypeptide(L)'
;VITNIATDTTPNVCITYPDHIATYLTGQNTVVPLDDLFANEKYGLGGTELAYDGPAREEVIPQFLNECSIDGHYYAVPYMRSTEACYVNKPYVENLGYTLPDVLTWDFIWEVSEAATAQNADGTYVVNGQNVLIPFIYKSTDNMMIQMLKQKNAGYSTADGSIELFNDTTTDLLYGIAGHVKSGAFSTFKISGYPANFLNAGQCIFAIDSTAGATWMGTDAPLSDISEDSLVQFETAVRMIPQFDPEHPEMISQGPSVCVFNKSDSQEVLASWLFAQYLLTNDVQIAYSETEGYVPVTSKAQNSAEYQEYLSECGADNGTHYAVKIEASKLLLDHVDNTFVTPVFNGMLP
;
A
#
# COMPACT_ATOMS: atom_id res chain seq x y z
N VAL A 1 21.49 3.61 -4.98
CA VAL A 1 21.47 5.08 -4.76
C VAL A 1 22.52 5.48 -3.74
N ILE A 2 22.54 4.93 -2.52
CA ILE A 2 23.49 5.32 -1.44
C ILE A 2 24.95 5.25 -1.92
N THR A 3 25.35 4.20 -2.61
CA THR A 3 26.70 4.07 -3.20
C THR A 3 26.98 5.19 -4.21
N ASN A 4 25.96 5.54 -5.02
CA ASN A 4 26.09 6.60 -6.02
C ASN A 4 26.23 8.00 -5.39
N ILE A 5 25.58 8.21 -4.24
CA ILE A 5 25.77 9.44 -3.44
C ILE A 5 27.21 9.55 -2.98
N ALA A 6 27.78 8.46 -2.45
CA ALA A 6 29.16 8.44 -1.97
C ALA A 6 30.22 8.62 -3.08
N THR A 7 29.87 8.33 -4.34
CA THR A 7 30.75 8.44 -5.51
C THR A 7 30.43 9.61 -6.44
N ASP A 8 29.47 10.49 -6.06
CA ASP A 8 28.97 11.61 -6.87
C ASP A 8 28.49 11.18 -8.28
N THR A 9 27.78 10.04 -8.34
CA THR A 9 27.24 9.46 -9.57
C THR A 9 25.74 9.19 -9.44
N THR A 10 25.02 10.06 -8.73
CA THR A 10 23.57 9.94 -8.52
C THR A 10 22.81 9.95 -9.85
N PRO A 11 21.68 9.21 -9.96
CA PRO A 11 20.76 9.40 -11.08
C PRO A 11 20.15 10.81 -11.06
N ASN A 12 19.46 11.20 -12.11
CA ASN A 12 18.77 12.48 -12.19
C ASN A 12 17.47 12.47 -11.37
N VAL A 13 16.73 11.38 -11.47
CA VAL A 13 15.49 11.11 -10.73
C VAL A 13 15.52 9.72 -10.12
N CYS A 14 14.76 9.52 -9.05
CA CYS A 14 14.59 8.22 -8.43
C CYS A 14 13.13 8.05 -7.98
N ILE A 15 12.54 6.91 -8.36
CA ILE A 15 11.29 6.46 -7.78
C ILE A 15 11.64 5.81 -6.44
N THR A 16 11.09 6.32 -5.34
CA THR A 16 11.55 6.01 -4.00
C THR A 16 10.46 6.27 -2.95
N TYR A 17 10.77 5.99 -1.70
CA TYR A 17 9.87 6.21 -0.56
C TYR A 17 10.43 7.30 0.37
N PRO A 18 9.59 7.97 1.19
CA PRO A 18 10.02 9.06 2.06
C PRO A 18 11.17 8.70 3.02
N ASP A 19 11.16 7.49 3.59
CA ASP A 19 12.21 6.96 4.46
C ASP A 19 13.55 6.82 3.74
N HIS A 20 13.54 6.40 2.46
CA HIS A 20 14.73 6.39 1.63
C HIS A 20 15.24 7.80 1.34
N ILE A 21 14.33 8.77 1.09
CA ILE A 21 14.72 10.17 0.86
C ILE A 21 15.39 10.74 2.11
N ALA A 22 14.87 10.47 3.31
CA ALA A 22 15.49 10.87 4.56
C ALA A 22 16.93 10.34 4.66
N THR A 23 17.19 9.12 4.21
CA THR A 23 18.53 8.55 4.12
C THR A 23 19.39 9.29 3.09
N TYR A 24 18.84 9.70 1.94
CA TYR A 24 19.59 10.44 0.91
C TYR A 24 19.98 11.85 1.38
N LEU A 25 19.17 12.47 2.24
CA LEU A 25 19.41 13.79 2.81
C LEU A 25 20.56 13.82 3.83
N THR A 26 21.09 12.67 4.24
CA THR A 26 22.33 12.61 5.05
C THR A 26 23.56 13.09 4.27
N GLY A 27 23.51 13.06 2.94
CA GLY A 27 24.49 13.71 2.06
C GLY A 27 24.21 15.21 1.92
N GLN A 28 25.29 16.01 1.81
CA GLN A 28 25.14 17.46 1.61
C GLN A 28 24.56 17.74 0.21
N ASN A 29 23.43 18.47 0.17
CA ASN A 29 22.81 18.98 -1.05
C ASN A 29 22.56 17.89 -2.12
N THR A 30 22.12 16.71 -1.69
CA THR A 30 21.99 15.53 -2.57
C THR A 30 20.67 15.53 -3.32
N VAL A 31 19.56 15.80 -2.60
CA VAL A 31 18.21 15.86 -3.16
C VAL A 31 17.75 17.30 -3.24
N VAL A 32 17.11 17.66 -4.35
CA VAL A 32 16.61 19.03 -4.59
C VAL A 32 15.36 19.26 -3.73
N PRO A 33 15.32 20.29 -2.87
CA PRO A 33 14.07 20.75 -2.29
C PRO A 33 13.19 21.34 -3.40
N LEU A 34 11.96 20.89 -3.50
CA LEU A 34 11.06 21.19 -4.64
C LEU A 34 10.19 22.43 -4.42
N ASP A 35 10.27 23.09 -3.25
CA ASP A 35 9.40 24.21 -2.90
C ASP A 35 9.43 25.33 -3.93
N ASP A 36 10.62 25.79 -4.34
CA ASP A 36 10.80 26.82 -5.35
C ASP A 36 10.39 26.36 -6.75
N LEU A 37 10.59 25.08 -7.05
CA LEU A 37 10.17 24.47 -8.30
C LEU A 37 8.65 24.38 -8.37
N PHE A 38 7.98 24.02 -7.28
CA PHE A 38 6.50 24.03 -7.23
C PHE A 38 5.93 25.40 -7.51
N ALA A 39 6.54 26.45 -6.96
CA ALA A 39 6.07 27.83 -7.07
C ALA A 39 6.49 28.54 -8.38
N ASN A 40 7.27 27.89 -9.25
CA ASN A 40 7.74 28.50 -10.49
C ASN A 40 6.59 28.75 -11.46
N GLU A 41 6.34 30.00 -11.85
CA GLU A 41 5.21 30.40 -12.71
C GLU A 41 5.24 29.75 -14.09
N LYS A 42 6.42 29.45 -14.62
CA LYS A 42 6.59 28.90 -15.97
C LYS A 42 6.60 27.37 -16.01
N TYR A 43 7.39 26.79 -15.11
CA TYR A 43 7.75 25.38 -15.12
C TYR A 43 7.36 24.65 -13.83
N GLY A 44 6.61 25.29 -12.95
CA GLY A 44 6.09 24.69 -11.72
C GLY A 44 4.84 23.86 -11.97
N LEU A 45 4.21 23.42 -10.91
CA LEU A 45 2.93 22.71 -10.99
C LEU A 45 1.85 23.66 -11.55
N GLY A 46 1.24 23.28 -12.68
CA GLY A 46 0.33 24.14 -13.42
C GLY A 46 1.00 25.30 -14.17
N GLY A 47 2.32 25.21 -14.40
CA GLY A 47 3.11 26.27 -15.02
C GLY A 47 2.69 26.62 -16.45
N THR A 48 2.86 27.89 -16.82
CA THR A 48 2.35 28.47 -18.10
C THR A 48 3.13 28.04 -19.34
N GLU A 49 4.36 27.54 -19.19
CA GLU A 49 5.23 27.10 -20.29
C GLU A 49 5.44 25.57 -20.35
N LEU A 50 4.61 24.78 -19.64
CA LEU A 50 4.65 23.33 -19.74
C LEU A 50 4.20 22.88 -21.13
N ALA A 51 4.89 21.89 -21.70
CA ALA A 51 4.56 21.30 -23.00
C ALA A 51 3.49 20.20 -22.92
N TYR A 52 2.95 19.94 -21.74
CA TYR A 52 1.92 18.94 -21.45
C TYR A 52 0.91 19.49 -20.43
N ASP A 53 -0.25 18.88 -20.35
CA ASP A 53 -1.31 19.22 -19.40
C ASP A 53 -1.03 18.60 -18.02
N GLY A 54 -0.08 19.20 -17.27
CA GLY A 54 0.25 18.80 -15.90
C GLY A 54 -0.78 19.30 -14.88
N PRO A 55 -0.83 18.69 -13.68
CA PRO A 55 -1.70 19.16 -12.61
C PRO A 55 -1.21 20.48 -12.02
N ALA A 56 -2.14 21.32 -11.58
CA ALA A 56 -1.85 22.38 -10.65
C ALA A 56 -1.53 21.80 -9.25
N ARG A 57 -0.86 22.61 -8.41
CA ARG A 57 -0.51 22.14 -7.05
C ARG A 57 -1.74 21.72 -6.24
N GLU A 58 -2.83 22.46 -6.37
CA GLU A 58 -4.10 22.23 -5.66
C GLU A 58 -4.80 20.95 -6.12
N GLU A 59 -4.43 20.44 -7.29
CA GLU A 59 -4.95 19.19 -7.84
C GLU A 59 -4.19 17.94 -7.32
N VAL A 60 -2.98 18.13 -6.79
CA VAL A 60 -2.27 17.03 -6.10
C VAL A 60 -2.95 16.79 -4.75
N ILE A 61 -3.36 15.55 -4.50
CA ILE A 61 -4.07 15.18 -3.26
C ILE A 61 -3.23 15.58 -2.04
N PRO A 62 -3.72 16.46 -1.17
CA PRO A 62 -2.92 17.03 -0.07
C PRO A 62 -2.35 15.96 0.86
N GLN A 63 -3.13 14.91 1.16
CA GLN A 63 -2.70 13.79 1.97
C GLN A 63 -1.43 13.15 1.40
N PHE A 64 -1.42 12.85 0.11
CA PHE A 64 -0.29 12.22 -0.57
C PHE A 64 0.91 13.16 -0.76
N LEU A 65 0.65 14.45 -0.99
CA LEU A 65 1.71 15.44 -1.11
C LEU A 65 2.43 15.66 0.23
N ASN A 66 1.69 15.71 1.33
CA ASN A 66 2.26 15.92 2.66
C ASN A 66 3.22 14.79 3.08
N GLU A 67 3.01 13.57 2.59
CA GLU A 67 3.92 12.43 2.80
C GLU A 67 5.32 12.67 2.21
N CYS A 68 5.45 13.58 1.24
CA CYS A 68 6.71 13.95 0.59
C CYS A 68 7.45 15.09 1.30
N SER A 69 6.93 15.57 2.44
CA SER A 69 7.52 16.66 3.21
C SER A 69 8.39 16.10 4.35
N ILE A 70 9.61 16.62 4.45
CA ILE A 70 10.57 16.32 5.53
C ILE A 70 11.06 17.67 6.06
N ASP A 71 10.95 17.89 7.36
CA ASP A 71 11.35 19.14 8.02
C ASP A 71 10.72 20.42 7.40
N GLY A 72 9.49 20.29 6.87
CA GLY A 72 8.73 21.40 6.28
C GLY A 72 9.08 21.73 4.83
N HIS A 73 9.93 20.94 4.19
CA HIS A 73 10.29 21.05 2.77
C HIS A 73 9.84 19.84 1.98
N TYR A 74 9.40 20.05 0.73
CA TYR A 74 9.06 18.96 -0.18
C TYR A 74 10.30 18.47 -0.92
N TYR A 75 10.62 17.18 -0.80
CA TYR A 75 11.76 16.54 -1.49
C TYR A 75 11.35 15.56 -2.57
N ALA A 76 10.05 15.36 -2.77
CA ALA A 76 9.50 14.52 -3.80
C ALA A 76 8.12 15.01 -4.23
N VAL A 77 7.62 14.46 -5.34
CA VAL A 77 6.21 14.45 -5.66
C VAL A 77 5.66 13.03 -5.51
N PRO A 78 4.42 12.85 -5.04
CA PRO A 78 3.80 11.54 -5.02
C PRO A 78 3.66 11.04 -6.46
N TYR A 79 3.89 9.75 -6.69
CA TYR A 79 3.78 9.17 -8.03
C TYR A 79 2.57 8.25 -8.15
N MET A 80 2.48 7.26 -7.27
CA MET A 80 1.37 6.31 -7.15
C MET A 80 1.07 6.10 -5.68
N ARG A 81 -0.18 5.79 -5.35
CA ARG A 81 -0.55 5.44 -3.98
C ARG A 81 -1.31 4.14 -3.93
N SER A 82 -1.06 3.43 -2.86
CA SER A 82 -1.73 2.20 -2.45
C SER A 82 -1.95 2.20 -0.95
N THR A 83 -2.64 1.21 -0.46
CA THR A 83 -2.74 0.86 0.96
C THR A 83 -2.62 -0.65 1.08
N GLU A 84 -2.84 -1.20 2.25
CA GLU A 84 -3.06 -2.63 2.42
C GLU A 84 -4.56 -2.94 2.46
N ALA A 85 -4.94 -4.08 1.88
CA ALA A 85 -6.29 -4.60 1.93
C ALA A 85 -6.28 -6.05 2.44
N CYS A 86 -7.39 -6.47 3.02
CA CYS A 86 -7.64 -7.86 3.37
C CYS A 86 -8.44 -8.52 2.24
N TYR A 87 -7.81 -9.47 1.59
CA TYR A 87 -8.43 -10.33 0.57
C TYR A 87 -8.95 -11.59 1.26
N VAL A 88 -10.24 -11.86 1.10
CA VAL A 88 -10.95 -12.86 1.89
C VAL A 88 -11.51 -13.95 0.99
N ASN A 89 -11.23 -15.21 1.33
CA ASN A 89 -11.98 -16.33 0.80
C ASN A 89 -13.35 -16.38 1.50
N LYS A 90 -14.32 -15.68 0.93
CA LYS A 90 -15.65 -15.48 1.53
C LYS A 90 -16.38 -16.79 1.83
N PRO A 91 -16.43 -17.78 0.91
CA PRO A 91 -17.06 -19.07 1.21
C PRO A 91 -16.47 -19.78 2.43
N TYR A 92 -15.19 -19.61 2.73
CA TYR A 92 -14.59 -20.25 3.91
C TYR A 92 -15.11 -19.64 5.21
N VAL A 93 -15.29 -18.32 5.26
CA VAL A 93 -15.90 -17.61 6.39
C VAL A 93 -17.33 -18.10 6.61
N GLU A 94 -18.13 -18.18 5.53
CA GLU A 94 -19.51 -18.60 5.58
C GLU A 94 -19.66 -20.09 5.97
N ASN A 95 -18.80 -20.96 5.48
CA ASN A 95 -18.79 -22.39 5.82
C ASN A 95 -18.42 -22.67 7.28
N LEU A 96 -17.67 -21.76 7.91
CA LEU A 96 -17.41 -21.82 9.35
C LEU A 96 -18.59 -21.28 10.19
N GLY A 97 -19.66 -20.80 9.55
CA GLY A 97 -20.87 -20.30 10.20
C GLY A 97 -20.83 -18.81 10.54
N TYR A 98 -19.88 -18.07 10.00
CA TYR A 98 -19.75 -16.62 10.20
C TYR A 98 -20.34 -15.84 9.02
N THR A 99 -20.74 -14.61 9.29
CA THR A 99 -21.10 -13.63 8.25
C THR A 99 -19.96 -12.65 8.11
N LEU A 100 -19.43 -12.50 6.90
CA LEU A 100 -18.34 -11.55 6.64
C LEU A 100 -18.87 -10.10 6.79
N PRO A 101 -18.34 -9.31 7.75
CA PRO A 101 -18.75 -7.92 7.93
C PRO A 101 -18.18 -7.01 6.84
N ASP A 102 -18.75 -5.81 6.71
CA ASP A 102 -18.22 -4.79 5.80
C ASP A 102 -16.91 -4.21 6.30
N VAL A 103 -16.78 -3.99 7.60
CA VAL A 103 -15.53 -3.59 8.24
C VAL A 103 -15.05 -4.72 9.15
N LEU A 104 -13.86 -5.22 8.86
CA LEU A 104 -13.22 -6.27 9.65
C LEU A 104 -12.68 -5.71 10.97
N THR A 105 -12.80 -6.50 12.04
CA THR A 105 -12.09 -6.24 13.29
C THR A 105 -10.99 -7.27 13.51
N TRP A 106 -9.99 -6.92 14.31
CA TRP A 106 -8.95 -7.88 14.72
C TRP A 106 -9.55 -9.08 15.45
N ASP A 107 -10.54 -8.85 16.32
CA ASP A 107 -11.23 -9.91 17.04
C ASP A 107 -11.93 -10.88 16.09
N PHE A 108 -12.63 -10.37 15.07
CA PHE A 108 -13.29 -11.20 14.07
C PHE A 108 -12.30 -12.09 13.31
N ILE A 109 -11.20 -11.52 12.86
CA ILE A 109 -10.17 -12.30 12.14
C ILE A 109 -9.58 -13.38 13.03
N TRP A 110 -9.27 -13.06 14.28
CA TRP A 110 -8.73 -14.05 15.22
C TRP A 110 -9.74 -15.16 15.50
N GLU A 111 -11.01 -14.82 15.76
CA GLU A 111 -12.06 -15.78 16.05
C GLU A 111 -12.27 -16.77 14.90
N VAL A 112 -12.41 -16.27 13.66
CA VAL A 112 -12.61 -17.11 12.47
C VAL A 112 -11.38 -17.96 12.19
N SER A 113 -10.18 -17.42 12.34
CA SER A 113 -8.92 -18.13 12.10
C SER A 113 -8.70 -19.27 13.11
N GLU A 114 -9.00 -19.04 14.38
CA GLU A 114 -8.95 -20.08 15.42
C GLU A 114 -10.03 -21.16 15.19
N ALA A 115 -11.23 -20.76 14.77
CA ALA A 115 -12.29 -21.71 14.42
C ALA A 115 -11.88 -22.63 13.25
N ALA A 116 -11.13 -22.08 12.27
CA ALA A 116 -10.61 -22.87 11.16
C ALA A 116 -9.62 -23.95 11.62
N THR A 117 -8.72 -23.63 12.54
CA THR A 117 -7.77 -24.62 13.08
C THR A 117 -8.42 -25.69 13.93
N ALA A 118 -9.59 -25.42 14.52
CA ALA A 118 -10.33 -26.34 15.37
C ALA A 118 -11.27 -27.29 14.61
N GLN A 119 -11.44 -27.12 13.30
CA GLN A 119 -12.44 -27.89 12.53
C GLN A 119 -12.11 -29.38 12.37
N ASN A 120 -10.84 -29.74 12.23
CA ASN A 120 -10.39 -31.10 12.04
C ASN A 120 -9.56 -31.59 13.23
N ALA A 121 -9.45 -32.92 13.38
CA ALA A 121 -8.68 -33.51 14.47
C ALA A 121 -7.18 -33.18 14.40
N ASP A 122 -6.67 -32.85 13.22
CA ASP A 122 -5.30 -32.43 12.96
C ASP A 122 -5.12 -30.90 13.03
N GLY A 123 -6.19 -30.17 13.37
CA GLY A 123 -6.15 -28.70 13.46
C GLY A 123 -6.22 -27.98 12.12
N THR A 124 -6.64 -28.66 11.05
CA THR A 124 -6.84 -28.05 9.74
C THR A 124 -8.33 -27.94 9.38
N TYR A 125 -8.64 -27.01 8.48
CA TYR A 125 -9.96 -26.84 7.89
C TYR A 125 -9.90 -27.21 6.41
N VAL A 126 -10.88 -28.00 5.94
CA VAL A 126 -10.92 -28.49 4.55
C VAL A 126 -12.14 -27.94 3.81
N VAL A 127 -11.90 -27.26 2.69
CA VAL A 127 -12.93 -26.82 1.74
C VAL A 127 -12.50 -27.23 0.34
N ASN A 128 -13.44 -27.78 -0.44
CA ASN A 128 -13.18 -28.23 -1.82
C ASN A 128 -11.97 -29.17 -1.95
N GLY A 129 -11.69 -29.97 -0.91
CA GLY A 129 -10.58 -30.89 -0.90
C GLY A 129 -9.20 -30.25 -0.60
N GLN A 130 -9.15 -28.95 -0.32
CA GLN A 130 -7.93 -28.24 0.07
C GLN A 130 -7.87 -28.03 1.58
N ASN A 131 -6.70 -28.22 2.14
CA ASN A 131 -6.44 -27.91 3.54
C ASN A 131 -6.10 -26.43 3.71
N VAL A 132 -6.77 -25.75 4.62
CA VAL A 132 -6.37 -24.43 5.07
C VAL A 132 -5.13 -24.60 5.96
N LEU A 133 -3.96 -24.27 5.43
CA LEU A 133 -2.69 -24.42 6.09
C LEU A 133 -2.41 -23.29 7.09
N ILE A 134 -2.79 -22.07 6.69
CA ILE A 134 -2.60 -20.85 7.46
C ILE A 134 -3.87 -20.00 7.28
N PRO A 135 -4.80 -20.02 8.24
CA PRO A 135 -6.07 -19.26 8.11
C PRO A 135 -5.87 -17.77 7.85
N PHE A 136 -4.91 -17.14 8.53
CA PHE A 136 -4.61 -15.72 8.36
C PHE A 136 -3.14 -15.48 8.06
N ILE A 137 -2.87 -14.72 6.99
CA ILE A 137 -1.54 -14.29 6.57
C ILE A 137 -1.49 -12.77 6.48
N TYR A 138 -0.50 -12.15 7.12
CA TYR A 138 -0.15 -10.75 6.92
C TYR A 138 1.26 -10.67 6.33
N LYS A 139 1.39 -10.12 5.11
CA LYS A 139 2.67 -10.12 4.39
C LYS A 139 3.75 -9.28 5.08
N SER A 140 3.45 -8.02 5.36
CA SER A 140 4.38 -7.09 6.00
C SER A 140 4.18 -7.07 7.51
N THR A 141 5.11 -7.68 8.24
CA THR A 141 5.10 -7.65 9.71
C THR A 141 5.32 -6.27 10.28
N ASP A 142 6.09 -5.45 9.59
CA ASP A 142 6.40 -4.07 9.99
C ASP A 142 5.13 -3.22 9.90
N ASN A 143 4.43 -3.28 8.77
CA ASN A 143 3.16 -2.59 8.59
C ASN A 143 2.09 -3.08 9.56
N MET A 144 2.00 -4.38 9.81
CA MET A 144 1.07 -4.93 10.81
C MET A 144 1.29 -4.28 12.18
N MET A 145 2.54 -4.17 12.62
CA MET A 145 2.87 -3.56 13.92
C MET A 145 2.58 -2.06 13.92
N ILE A 146 2.99 -1.34 12.88
CA ILE A 146 2.72 0.09 12.69
C ILE A 146 1.21 0.34 12.74
N GLN A 147 0.45 -0.44 11.97
CA GLN A 147 -1.00 -0.34 11.87
C GLN A 147 -1.70 -0.58 13.21
N MET A 148 -1.33 -1.65 13.92
CA MET A 148 -1.93 -1.98 15.21
C MET A 148 -1.62 -0.94 16.29
N LEU A 149 -0.38 -0.44 16.32
CA LEU A 149 0.02 0.61 17.28
C LEU A 149 -0.68 1.92 16.99
N LYS A 150 -0.79 2.31 15.72
CA LYS A 150 -1.52 3.51 15.29
C LYS A 150 -2.98 3.45 15.74
N GLN A 151 -3.69 2.36 15.42
CA GLN A 151 -5.09 2.16 15.80
C GLN A 151 -5.31 2.14 17.33
N LYS A 152 -4.29 1.76 18.11
CA LYS A 152 -4.33 1.81 19.58
C LYS A 152 -3.83 3.14 20.15
N ASN A 153 -3.52 4.10 19.29
CA ASN A 153 -2.91 5.37 19.69
C ASN A 153 -1.66 5.17 20.57
N ALA A 154 -0.87 4.17 20.23
CA ALA A 154 0.39 3.82 20.89
C ALA A 154 1.59 4.31 20.08
N GLY A 155 2.71 4.61 20.75
CA GLY A 155 3.90 5.15 20.12
C GLY A 155 4.61 4.14 19.22
N TYR A 156 5.14 4.62 18.12
CA TYR A 156 6.05 3.90 17.21
C TYR A 156 7.32 4.71 16.97
N SER A 157 7.23 5.85 16.32
CA SER A 157 8.31 6.82 16.12
C SER A 157 7.75 8.25 16.10
N THR A 158 8.61 9.22 16.34
CA THR A 158 8.27 10.65 16.33
C THR A 158 9.13 11.41 15.32
N ALA A 159 8.68 12.59 14.88
CA ALA A 159 9.39 13.43 13.92
C ALA A 159 10.76 13.93 14.43
N ASP A 160 10.97 14.00 15.75
CA ASP A 160 12.26 14.37 16.37
C ASP A 160 13.25 13.20 16.49
N GLY A 161 12.87 12.02 16.00
CA GLY A 161 13.72 10.84 15.97
C GLY A 161 13.63 9.93 17.19
N SER A 162 12.65 10.13 18.07
CA SER A 162 12.42 9.24 19.20
C SER A 162 11.76 7.94 18.73
N ILE A 163 12.24 6.82 19.27
CA ILE A 163 11.66 5.49 19.03
C ILE A 163 10.79 5.14 20.23
N GLU A 164 9.49 5.05 20.03
CA GLU A 164 8.49 4.78 21.08
C GLU A 164 7.93 3.36 21.01
N LEU A 165 8.45 2.54 20.11
CA LEU A 165 8.01 1.16 19.86
C LEU A 165 8.04 0.25 21.11
N PHE A 166 8.93 0.52 22.05
CA PHE A 166 9.13 -0.32 23.24
C PHE A 166 8.22 0.14 24.39
N ASN A 167 6.94 -0.25 24.31
CA ASN A 167 5.91 0.11 25.27
C ASN A 167 5.05 -1.10 25.66
N ASP A 168 4.19 -0.95 26.66
CA ASP A 168 3.33 -2.02 27.17
C ASP A 168 2.35 -2.52 26.08
N THR A 169 1.79 -1.63 25.28
CA THR A 169 0.87 -1.98 24.19
C THR A 169 1.56 -2.88 23.16
N THR A 170 2.80 -2.57 22.79
CA THR A 170 3.61 -3.43 21.90
C THR A 170 3.80 -4.82 22.50
N THR A 171 4.11 -4.87 23.79
CA THR A 171 4.31 -6.14 24.52
C THR A 171 3.04 -7.00 24.51
N ASP A 172 1.89 -6.40 24.81
CA ASP A 172 0.59 -7.08 24.82
C ASP A 172 0.19 -7.58 23.43
N LEU A 173 0.39 -6.77 22.39
CA LEU A 173 0.15 -7.17 21.00
C LEU A 173 1.02 -8.37 20.59
N LEU A 174 2.31 -8.34 20.91
CA LEU A 174 3.23 -9.43 20.58
C LEU A 174 2.87 -10.73 21.30
N TYR A 175 2.46 -10.69 22.57
CA TYR A 175 1.99 -11.89 23.27
C TYR A 175 0.68 -12.43 22.68
N GLY A 176 -0.27 -11.57 22.32
CA GLY A 176 -1.49 -11.97 21.64
C GLY A 176 -1.22 -12.65 20.30
N ILE A 177 -0.44 -12.00 19.43
CA ILE A 177 -0.03 -12.54 18.13
C ILE A 177 0.71 -13.88 18.30
N ALA A 178 1.62 -13.99 19.26
CA ALA A 178 2.35 -15.23 19.53
C ALA A 178 1.42 -16.38 19.96
N GLY A 179 0.28 -16.07 20.60
CA GLY A 179 -0.78 -17.04 20.89
C GLY A 179 -1.36 -17.64 19.61
N HIS A 180 -1.77 -16.78 18.66
CA HIS A 180 -2.36 -17.18 17.37
C HIS A 180 -1.35 -17.88 16.44
N VAL A 181 -0.06 -17.56 16.55
CA VAL A 181 1.00 -18.32 15.85
C VAL A 181 1.13 -19.72 16.42
N LYS A 182 1.06 -19.88 17.75
CA LYS A 182 1.16 -21.20 18.40
C LYS A 182 -0.03 -22.11 18.11
N SER A 183 -1.23 -21.56 17.95
CA SER A 183 -2.42 -22.33 17.57
C SER A 183 -2.41 -22.73 16.10
N GLY A 184 -1.60 -22.09 15.27
CA GLY A 184 -1.58 -22.26 13.81
C GLY A 184 -2.57 -21.36 13.08
N ALA A 185 -3.28 -20.46 13.76
CA ALA A 185 -4.27 -19.57 13.17
C ALA A 185 -3.65 -18.46 12.31
N PHE A 186 -2.40 -18.09 12.59
CA PHE A 186 -1.71 -16.98 11.96
C PHE A 186 -0.26 -17.30 11.60
N SER A 187 0.21 -16.76 10.50
CA SER A 187 1.64 -16.71 10.18
C SER A 187 2.01 -15.41 9.50
N THR A 188 3.23 -14.96 9.80
CA THR A 188 3.92 -13.94 9.02
C THR A 188 4.76 -14.59 7.94
N PHE A 189 4.94 -13.90 6.83
CA PHE A 189 5.58 -14.46 5.66
C PHE A 189 7.11 -14.36 5.75
N LYS A 190 7.78 -15.38 6.30
CA LYS A 190 9.25 -15.52 6.23
C LYS A 190 9.73 -16.53 5.19
N ILE A 191 8.81 -17.19 4.48
CA ILE A 191 9.11 -18.17 3.45
C ILE A 191 8.99 -17.49 2.09
N SER A 192 9.77 -17.90 1.10
CA SER A 192 9.65 -17.39 -0.26
C SER A 192 8.24 -17.67 -0.81
N GLY A 193 7.53 -16.63 -1.22
CA GLY A 193 6.18 -16.72 -1.77
C GLY A 193 5.34 -15.50 -1.40
N TYR A 194 4.18 -15.40 -1.99
CA TYR A 194 3.24 -14.31 -1.76
C TYR A 194 1.96 -14.86 -1.13
N PRO A 195 1.25 -14.09 -0.28
CA PRO A 195 -0.04 -14.47 0.27
C PRO A 195 -1.04 -14.92 -0.79
N ALA A 196 -0.99 -14.31 -1.98
CA ALA A 196 -1.79 -14.67 -3.13
C ALA A 196 -1.70 -16.16 -3.48
N ASN A 197 -0.51 -16.78 -3.42
CA ASN A 197 -0.35 -18.18 -3.74
C ASN A 197 -1.12 -19.10 -2.79
N PHE A 198 -1.14 -18.75 -1.50
CA PHE A 198 -1.91 -19.50 -0.49
C PHE A 198 -3.41 -19.23 -0.59
N LEU A 199 -3.80 -17.97 -0.80
CA LEU A 199 -5.20 -17.61 -0.97
C LEU A 199 -5.80 -18.32 -2.19
N ASN A 200 -5.15 -18.22 -3.35
CA ASN A 200 -5.61 -18.76 -4.62
C ASN A 200 -5.61 -20.30 -4.64
N ALA A 201 -4.74 -20.94 -3.87
CA ALA A 201 -4.74 -22.39 -3.65
C ALA A 201 -5.76 -22.85 -2.60
N GLY A 202 -6.58 -21.96 -2.05
CA GLY A 202 -7.54 -22.30 -0.99
C GLY A 202 -6.91 -22.72 0.33
N GLN A 203 -5.69 -22.31 0.59
CA GLN A 203 -4.91 -22.66 1.79
C GLN A 203 -4.91 -21.56 2.86
N CYS A 204 -5.60 -20.45 2.59
CA CYS A 204 -5.72 -19.28 3.45
C CYS A 204 -7.16 -18.74 3.39
N ILE A 205 -7.62 -18.12 4.47
CA ILE A 205 -8.94 -17.46 4.54
C ILE A 205 -8.78 -15.95 4.38
N PHE A 206 -7.87 -15.35 5.14
CA PHE A 206 -7.57 -13.93 5.14
C PHE A 206 -6.13 -13.68 4.73
N ALA A 207 -5.94 -12.93 3.68
CA ALA A 207 -4.63 -12.52 3.19
C ALA A 207 -4.52 -11.01 3.16
N ILE A 208 -3.62 -10.42 3.94
CA ILE A 208 -3.35 -8.98 3.88
C ILE A 208 -2.08 -8.74 3.06
N ASP A 209 -2.24 -7.94 2.04
CA ASP A 209 -1.18 -7.47 1.15
C ASP A 209 -1.55 -6.10 0.57
N SER A 210 -0.59 -5.45 -0.09
CA SER A 210 -0.79 -4.18 -0.77
C SER A 210 -1.91 -4.24 -1.82
N THR A 211 -2.70 -3.17 -1.92
CA THR A 211 -3.65 -3.00 -3.03
C THR A 211 -2.95 -2.98 -4.39
N ALA A 212 -1.68 -2.53 -4.45
CA ALA A 212 -0.85 -2.62 -5.64
C ALA A 212 -0.70 -4.06 -6.19
N GLY A 213 -0.77 -5.07 -5.31
CA GLY A 213 -0.70 -6.47 -5.70
C GLY A 213 -2.06 -7.13 -5.97
N ALA A 214 -3.15 -6.36 -6.06
CA ALA A 214 -4.50 -6.91 -6.23
C ALA A 214 -4.70 -7.71 -7.53
N THR A 215 -3.89 -7.47 -8.56
CA THR A 215 -3.86 -8.24 -9.80
C THR A 215 -3.45 -9.70 -9.63
N TRP A 216 -2.90 -10.07 -8.47
CA TRP A 216 -2.50 -11.43 -8.13
C TRP A 216 -3.48 -12.13 -7.18
N MET A 217 -4.43 -11.39 -6.61
CA MET A 217 -5.33 -11.88 -5.56
C MET A 217 -6.63 -12.42 -6.13
N GLY A 218 -6.99 -13.63 -5.73
CA GLY A 218 -8.23 -14.30 -6.16
C GLY A 218 -7.98 -15.29 -7.31
N THR A 219 -8.92 -16.21 -7.47
CA THR A 219 -8.80 -17.33 -8.42
C THR A 219 -8.90 -16.92 -9.89
N ASP A 220 -9.58 -15.80 -10.15
CA ASP A 220 -9.72 -15.22 -11.48
C ASP A 220 -8.71 -14.11 -11.75
N ALA A 221 -7.69 -13.99 -10.91
CA ALA A 221 -6.65 -12.97 -11.04
C ALA A 221 -5.93 -13.06 -12.41
N PRO A 222 -5.66 -11.92 -13.07
CA PRO A 222 -4.98 -11.91 -14.37
C PRO A 222 -3.55 -12.44 -14.29
N LEU A 223 -2.94 -12.41 -13.10
CA LEU A 223 -1.59 -12.91 -12.84
C LEU A 223 -1.62 -14.01 -11.78
N SER A 224 -0.79 -15.04 -11.97
CA SER A 224 -0.65 -16.14 -11.01
C SER A 224 0.74 -16.74 -11.06
N ASP A 225 1.31 -17.04 -9.89
CA ASP A 225 2.58 -17.76 -9.74
C ASP A 225 2.39 -19.27 -9.50
N ILE A 226 1.14 -19.74 -9.35
CA ILE A 226 0.82 -21.15 -9.16
C ILE A 226 0.19 -21.74 -10.42
N SER A 227 0.28 -23.06 -10.57
CA SER A 227 -0.32 -23.74 -11.72
C SER A 227 -1.86 -23.67 -11.67
N GLU A 228 -2.49 -23.66 -12.84
CA GLU A 228 -3.96 -23.67 -12.97
C GLU A 228 -4.60 -24.84 -12.20
N ASP A 229 -3.96 -26.01 -12.19
CA ASP A 229 -4.46 -27.19 -11.44
C ASP A 229 -4.45 -27.00 -9.92
N SER A 230 -3.72 -26.00 -9.43
CA SER A 230 -3.64 -25.66 -7.99
C SER A 230 -4.64 -24.59 -7.57
N LEU A 231 -5.30 -23.93 -8.53
CA LEU A 231 -6.29 -22.89 -8.24
C LEU A 231 -7.59 -23.50 -7.69
N VAL A 232 -8.14 -22.88 -6.66
CA VAL A 232 -9.43 -23.23 -6.07
C VAL A 232 -10.42 -22.10 -6.35
N GLN A 233 -11.56 -22.43 -6.93
CA GLN A 233 -12.58 -21.45 -7.27
C GLN A 233 -13.36 -21.00 -6.04
N PHE A 234 -13.38 -19.70 -5.77
CA PHE A 234 -14.16 -19.08 -4.70
C PHE A 234 -14.41 -17.59 -5.00
N GLU A 235 -15.39 -17.02 -4.32
CA GLU A 235 -15.64 -15.58 -4.32
C GLU A 235 -14.60 -14.90 -3.42
N THR A 236 -13.78 -14.03 -4.01
CA THR A 236 -12.83 -13.18 -3.27
C THR A 236 -13.52 -11.88 -2.88
N ALA A 237 -13.59 -11.58 -1.59
CA ALA A 237 -14.03 -10.27 -1.11
C ALA A 237 -12.83 -9.40 -0.75
N VAL A 238 -12.91 -8.11 -1.06
CA VAL A 238 -11.92 -7.11 -0.65
C VAL A 238 -12.47 -6.34 0.54
N ARG A 239 -11.68 -6.20 1.60
CA ARG A 239 -12.03 -5.45 2.80
C ARG A 239 -10.86 -4.57 3.22
N MET A 240 -11.17 -3.51 3.95
CA MET A 240 -10.17 -2.78 4.70
C MET A 240 -9.43 -3.73 5.66
N ILE A 241 -8.16 -3.45 5.92
CA ILE A 241 -7.43 -4.15 6.98
C ILE A 241 -8.21 -4.11 8.30
N PRO A 242 -8.04 -5.10 9.19
CA PRO A 242 -8.80 -5.16 10.42
C PRO A 242 -8.60 -3.92 11.29
N GLN A 243 -9.65 -3.52 11.99
CA GLN A 243 -9.68 -2.34 12.85
C GLN A 243 -9.93 -2.76 14.31
N PHE A 244 -9.31 -2.05 15.28
CA PHE A 244 -9.73 -2.12 16.68
C PHE A 244 -10.97 -1.28 16.94
N ASP A 245 -11.13 -0.17 16.23
CA ASP A 245 -12.31 0.70 16.26
C ASP A 245 -12.85 0.90 14.83
N PRO A 246 -13.92 0.18 14.44
CA PRO A 246 -14.52 0.32 13.11
C PRO A 246 -15.14 1.70 12.82
N GLU A 247 -15.47 2.48 13.84
CA GLU A 247 -16.06 3.82 13.68
C GLU A 247 -14.99 4.86 13.32
N HIS A 248 -13.74 4.62 13.66
CA HIS A 248 -12.60 5.49 13.35
C HIS A 248 -11.48 4.69 12.67
N PRO A 249 -11.72 4.23 11.43
CA PRO A 249 -10.75 3.38 10.75
C PRO A 249 -9.48 4.14 10.38
N GLU A 250 -8.36 3.45 10.44
CA GLU A 250 -7.06 3.94 10.02
C GLU A 250 -6.37 2.92 9.12
N MET A 251 -5.73 3.41 8.06
CA MET A 251 -5.00 2.59 7.08
C MET A 251 -3.63 3.19 6.81
N ILE A 252 -2.63 2.33 6.67
CA ILE A 252 -1.30 2.80 6.27
C ILE A 252 -1.33 3.23 4.79
N SER A 253 -0.81 4.43 4.51
CA SER A 253 -0.56 4.88 3.14
C SER A 253 0.74 4.28 2.63
N GLN A 254 0.72 3.83 1.40
CA GLN A 254 1.89 3.25 0.71
C GLN A 254 1.99 3.83 -0.70
N GLY A 255 3.11 3.57 -1.32
CA GLY A 255 3.34 3.88 -2.73
C GLY A 255 4.52 4.82 -2.93
N PRO A 256 5.13 4.72 -4.11
CA PRO A 256 6.35 5.45 -4.40
C PRO A 256 6.08 6.93 -4.70
N SER A 257 7.12 7.71 -4.46
CA SER A 257 7.25 9.12 -4.84
C SER A 257 8.46 9.29 -5.76
N VAL A 258 8.58 10.43 -6.42
CA VAL A 258 9.70 10.75 -7.30
C VAL A 258 10.50 11.89 -6.71
N CYS A 259 11.77 11.66 -6.41
CA CYS A 259 12.71 12.70 -6.02
C CYS A 259 13.65 13.06 -7.17
N VAL A 260 14.16 14.30 -7.15
CA VAL A 260 15.13 14.85 -8.10
C VAL A 260 16.46 15.01 -7.36
N PHE A 261 17.53 14.46 -7.93
CA PHE A 261 18.88 14.66 -7.41
C PHE A 261 19.49 15.94 -7.91
N ASN A 262 20.25 16.60 -7.05
CA ASN A 262 20.94 17.83 -7.42
C ASN A 262 22.07 17.55 -8.41
N LYS A 263 22.27 18.46 -9.36
CA LYS A 263 23.30 18.42 -10.40
C LYS A 263 23.99 19.78 -10.50
N SER A 264 25.20 19.77 -11.00
CA SER A 264 25.95 21.01 -11.23
C SER A 264 25.34 21.85 -12.36
N ASP A 265 24.65 21.22 -13.31
CA ASP A 265 23.92 21.92 -14.37
C ASP A 265 22.45 22.10 -13.98
N SER A 266 22.01 23.34 -13.85
CA SER A 266 20.62 23.69 -13.52
C SER A 266 19.63 23.30 -14.60
N GLN A 267 20.05 23.17 -15.86
CA GLN A 267 19.19 22.68 -16.95
C GLN A 267 18.88 21.20 -16.78
N GLU A 268 19.83 20.44 -16.27
CA GLU A 268 19.64 19.01 -15.98
C GLU A 268 18.65 18.82 -14.81
N VAL A 269 18.73 19.67 -13.77
CA VAL A 269 17.76 19.68 -12.67
C VAL A 269 16.35 20.05 -13.19
N LEU A 270 16.25 21.10 -14.02
CA LEU A 270 14.98 21.52 -14.60
C LEU A 270 14.35 20.42 -15.47
N ALA A 271 15.15 19.79 -16.33
CA ALA A 271 14.67 18.67 -17.16
C ALA A 271 14.15 17.49 -16.32
N SER A 272 14.87 17.18 -15.24
CA SER A 272 14.46 16.12 -14.29
C SER A 272 13.13 16.47 -13.59
N TRP A 273 12.98 17.72 -13.18
CA TRP A 273 11.74 18.24 -12.61
C TRP A 273 10.57 18.19 -13.59
N LEU A 274 10.76 18.60 -14.83
CA LEU A 274 9.74 18.50 -15.87
C LEU A 274 9.32 17.04 -16.13
N PHE A 275 10.27 16.11 -16.12
CA PHE A 275 9.96 14.70 -16.23
C PHE A 275 9.17 14.18 -15.01
N ALA A 276 9.55 14.57 -13.78
CA ALA A 276 8.80 14.20 -12.59
C ALA A 276 7.35 14.69 -12.64
N GLN A 277 7.11 15.92 -13.11
CA GLN A 277 5.76 16.46 -13.32
C GLN A 277 4.99 15.72 -14.42
N TYR A 278 5.67 15.35 -15.53
CA TYR A 278 5.03 14.59 -16.61
C TYR A 278 4.41 13.29 -16.11
N LEU A 279 5.04 12.64 -15.13
CA LEU A 279 4.51 11.44 -14.50
C LEU A 279 3.19 11.69 -13.73
N LEU A 280 2.84 12.93 -13.46
CA LEU A 280 1.58 13.31 -12.80
C LEU A 280 0.47 13.70 -13.79
N THR A 281 0.72 13.64 -15.10
CA THR A 281 -0.32 13.88 -16.11
C THR A 281 -1.41 12.80 -16.04
N ASN A 282 -2.62 13.13 -16.45
CA ASN A 282 -3.73 12.18 -16.47
C ASN A 282 -3.38 10.91 -17.25
N ASP A 283 -2.80 11.07 -18.44
CA ASP A 283 -2.44 9.95 -19.32
C ASP A 283 -1.54 8.93 -18.60
N VAL A 284 -0.52 9.40 -17.88
CA VAL A 284 0.39 8.51 -17.14
C VAL A 284 -0.30 7.91 -15.92
N GLN A 285 -1.01 8.73 -15.14
CA GLN A 285 -1.64 8.31 -13.90
C GLN A 285 -2.73 7.26 -14.15
N ILE A 286 -3.56 7.46 -15.16
CA ILE A 286 -4.66 6.54 -15.50
C ILE A 286 -4.09 5.26 -16.11
N ALA A 287 -3.25 5.35 -17.13
CA ALA A 287 -2.67 4.18 -17.79
C ALA A 287 -1.95 3.26 -16.80
N TYR A 288 -1.26 3.81 -15.79
CA TYR A 288 -0.62 2.99 -14.78
C TYR A 288 -1.63 2.37 -13.80
N SER A 289 -2.66 3.12 -13.37
CA SER A 289 -3.71 2.61 -12.48
C SER A 289 -4.53 1.49 -13.11
N GLU A 290 -4.62 1.44 -14.43
CA GLU A 290 -5.26 0.34 -15.16
C GLU A 290 -4.44 -0.97 -15.13
N THR A 291 -3.13 -0.90 -14.90
CA THR A 291 -2.26 -2.09 -14.86
C THR A 291 -2.18 -2.72 -13.49
N GLU A 292 -2.19 -1.91 -12.42
CA GLU A 292 -1.93 -2.33 -11.04
C GLU A 292 -3.01 -1.74 -10.10
N GLY A 293 -3.08 -2.20 -8.87
CA GLY A 293 -4.02 -1.69 -7.85
C GLY A 293 -3.58 -0.38 -7.18
N TYR A 294 -2.83 0.47 -7.88
CA TYR A 294 -2.52 1.83 -7.46
C TYR A 294 -3.64 2.80 -7.84
N VAL A 295 -3.71 3.93 -7.13
CA VAL A 295 -4.62 5.02 -7.46
C VAL A 295 -3.85 6.25 -7.94
N PRO A 296 -4.43 7.08 -8.83
CA PRO A 296 -3.86 8.36 -9.21
C PRO A 296 -3.68 9.29 -8.01
N VAL A 297 -2.62 10.10 -8.03
CA VAL A 297 -2.29 11.01 -6.92
C VAL A 297 -2.85 12.42 -7.09
N THR A 298 -3.59 12.67 -8.16
CA THR A 298 -4.19 13.97 -8.45
C THR A 298 -5.71 13.88 -8.53
N SER A 299 -6.40 14.89 -8.01
CA SER A 299 -7.86 15.01 -8.14
C SER A 299 -8.28 15.17 -9.61
N LYS A 300 -7.42 15.79 -10.44
CA LYS A 300 -7.62 15.93 -11.87
C LYS A 300 -7.74 14.58 -12.57
N ALA A 301 -6.85 13.63 -12.29
CA ALA A 301 -6.91 12.28 -12.83
C ALA A 301 -8.05 11.47 -12.20
N GLN A 302 -8.21 11.51 -10.87
CA GLN A 302 -9.26 10.77 -10.18
C GLN A 302 -10.67 11.15 -10.65
N ASN A 303 -10.92 12.45 -10.95
CA ASN A 303 -12.23 12.96 -11.40
C ASN A 303 -12.38 13.00 -12.93
N SER A 304 -11.39 12.54 -13.69
CA SER A 304 -11.50 12.49 -15.15
C SER A 304 -12.58 11.50 -15.59
N ALA A 305 -13.23 11.80 -16.73
CA ALA A 305 -14.24 10.91 -17.28
C ALA A 305 -13.67 9.51 -17.58
N GLU A 306 -12.45 9.44 -18.09
CA GLU A 306 -11.75 8.22 -18.43
C GLU A 306 -11.53 7.32 -17.19
N TYR A 307 -10.99 7.88 -16.10
CA TYR A 307 -10.78 7.09 -14.88
C TYR A 307 -12.09 6.68 -14.21
N GLN A 308 -13.11 7.55 -14.24
CA GLN A 308 -14.44 7.19 -13.70
C GLN A 308 -15.13 6.10 -14.55
N GLU A 309 -14.97 6.12 -15.88
CA GLU A 309 -15.42 5.04 -16.76
C GLU A 309 -14.73 3.73 -16.40
N TYR A 310 -13.39 3.73 -16.31
CA TYR A 310 -12.62 2.57 -15.86
C TYR A 310 -13.14 1.99 -14.53
N LEU A 311 -13.36 2.82 -13.51
CA LEU A 311 -13.89 2.37 -12.23
C LEU A 311 -15.33 1.81 -12.33
N SER A 312 -16.14 2.32 -13.26
CA SER A 312 -17.53 1.88 -13.46
C SER A 312 -17.63 0.51 -14.13
N GLU A 313 -16.60 0.10 -14.86
CA GLU A 313 -16.52 -1.18 -15.57
C GLU A 313 -15.95 -2.31 -14.68
N CYS A 314 -15.99 -2.14 -13.37
CA CYS A 314 -15.53 -3.13 -12.38
C CYS A 314 -16.15 -4.52 -12.65
N GLY A 315 -15.30 -5.52 -12.92
CA GLY A 315 -15.74 -6.89 -13.20
C GLY A 315 -16.19 -7.15 -14.64
N ALA A 316 -16.02 -6.19 -15.55
CA ALA A 316 -16.35 -6.38 -16.96
C ALA A 316 -15.47 -7.44 -17.65
N ASP A 317 -14.25 -7.61 -17.18
CA ASP A 317 -13.33 -8.67 -17.60
C ASP A 317 -12.35 -9.04 -16.46
N ASN A 318 -11.58 -10.12 -16.65
CA ASN A 318 -10.56 -10.59 -15.71
C ASN A 318 -9.15 -10.06 -16.09
N GLY A 319 -9.06 -8.97 -16.81
CA GLY A 319 -7.82 -8.28 -17.18
C GLY A 319 -7.81 -6.86 -16.66
N THR A 320 -8.02 -5.88 -17.56
CA THR A 320 -8.03 -4.46 -17.22
C THR A 320 -9.08 -4.11 -16.15
N HIS A 321 -10.28 -4.69 -16.24
CA HIS A 321 -11.41 -4.41 -15.34
C HIS A 321 -11.61 -5.47 -14.26
N TYR A 322 -10.54 -6.16 -13.88
CA TYR A 322 -10.59 -7.19 -12.84
C TYR A 322 -11.19 -6.64 -11.54
N ALA A 323 -12.27 -7.27 -11.07
CA ALA A 323 -13.09 -6.75 -9.98
C ALA A 323 -12.28 -6.52 -8.69
N VAL A 324 -11.47 -7.49 -8.26
CA VAL A 324 -10.70 -7.41 -7.02
C VAL A 324 -9.70 -6.24 -7.05
N LYS A 325 -9.09 -5.98 -8.21
CA LYS A 325 -8.18 -4.84 -8.40
C LYS A 325 -8.92 -3.51 -8.25
N ILE A 326 -10.06 -3.35 -8.94
CA ILE A 326 -10.84 -2.11 -8.90
C ILE A 326 -11.48 -1.90 -7.51
N GLU A 327 -11.96 -2.95 -6.86
CA GLU A 327 -12.45 -2.87 -5.48
C GLU A 327 -11.36 -2.43 -4.51
N ALA A 328 -10.14 -2.94 -4.65
CA ALA A 328 -8.99 -2.52 -3.84
C ALA A 328 -8.62 -1.06 -4.09
N SER A 329 -8.69 -0.58 -5.34
CA SER A 329 -8.48 0.83 -5.68
C SER A 329 -9.57 1.72 -5.09
N LYS A 330 -10.85 1.34 -5.22
CA LYS A 330 -11.98 2.07 -4.63
C LYS A 330 -11.87 2.16 -3.10
N LEU A 331 -11.40 1.10 -2.45
CA LEU A 331 -11.19 1.10 -1.01
C LEU A 331 -10.28 2.27 -0.58
N LEU A 332 -9.17 2.50 -1.28
CA LEU A 332 -8.29 3.63 -0.99
C LEU A 332 -8.92 4.97 -1.36
N LEU A 333 -9.57 5.07 -2.53
CA LEU A 333 -10.21 6.31 -2.99
C LEU A 333 -11.29 6.80 -2.04
N ASP A 334 -12.08 5.88 -1.48
CA ASP A 334 -13.17 6.18 -0.55
C ASP A 334 -12.67 6.52 0.87
N HIS A 335 -11.41 6.20 1.19
CA HIS A 335 -10.83 6.31 2.53
C HIS A 335 -9.49 7.05 2.58
N VAL A 336 -9.21 7.95 1.62
CA VAL A 336 -7.95 8.73 1.60
C VAL A 336 -7.73 9.46 2.94
N ASP A 337 -8.79 10.05 3.50
CA ASP A 337 -8.71 10.80 4.76
C ASP A 337 -8.42 9.91 5.99
N ASN A 338 -8.58 8.59 5.86
CA ASN A 338 -8.27 7.62 6.90
C ASN A 338 -6.84 7.07 6.78
N THR A 339 -6.06 7.53 5.80
CA THR A 339 -4.69 7.07 5.60
C THR A 339 -3.70 7.83 6.47
N PHE A 340 -2.64 7.14 6.86
CA PHE A 340 -1.55 7.73 7.63
C PHE A 340 -0.19 7.17 7.18
N VAL A 341 0.86 7.88 7.54
CA VAL A 341 2.25 7.42 7.46
C VAL A 341 2.93 7.62 8.80
N THR A 342 3.98 6.86 9.07
CA THR A 342 4.84 7.12 10.22
C THR A 342 5.72 8.35 9.97
N PRO A 343 6.09 9.12 11.01
CA PRO A 343 7.10 10.16 10.87
C PRO A 343 8.43 9.58 10.38
N VAL A 344 9.02 10.23 9.39
CA VAL A 344 10.27 9.80 8.75
C VAL A 344 11.44 10.60 9.32
N PHE A 345 12.46 9.89 9.78
CA PHE A 345 13.72 10.49 10.18
C PHE A 345 14.90 9.54 9.90
N ASN A 346 15.94 10.03 9.29
CA ASN A 346 17.21 9.32 9.02
C ASN A 346 17.10 7.84 8.59
N GLY A 347 15.97 7.40 8.03
CA GLY A 347 15.77 6.04 7.55
C GLY A 347 15.99 4.95 8.61
N MET A 348 15.79 5.24 9.88
CA MET A 348 16.03 4.26 10.97
C MET A 348 14.83 3.34 11.20
N LEU A 349 13.61 3.82 10.88
CA LEU A 349 12.38 3.03 10.90
C LEU A 349 11.56 3.33 9.63
N PRO A 350 10.85 2.34 9.08
CA PRO A 350 9.98 2.51 7.93
C PRO A 350 8.78 3.40 8.21
#